data_428e30e0e1be639ff14c298a98334427
#
_entry.id   428e30e0e1be639ff14c298a98334427
#
_cell.length_a   1.000
_cell.length_b   1.000
_cell.length_c   1.000
_cell.angle_alpha   90.00
_cell.angle_beta   90.00
_cell.angle_gamma   90.00
#
_symmetry.space_group_name_H-M   'P 1'
#
loop_
_entity.id
_entity.type
_entity.pdbx_description
1 polymer ?
#
loop_
_entity_poly.entity_id
_entity_poly.type
_entity_poly.pdbx_seq_one_letter_code
_entity_poly.pdbx_strand_id
1 'polypeptide(L)'
;MATTTEVCELIDVSPEMLERWIADGEAVLVDVREDFEHATECIEQARHHCLSKLDPEQLRNECGECRVVFYCRTGQRSAEGAAKFGGEQVFHLQGGIEGWKSAGRPVQRSTSAPKIDIMRQVQIVAGALILTGVVLGSLVNPWLYGISAFVGCGLMFAGLSGWCGMAKLLSTMPWNKAAVSCCSSGSCDASPEMARQS
;
A
#
# COMPACT_ATOMS: atom_id res chain seq x y z
N MET A 1 19.68 -30.47 14.38
CA MET A 1 19.03 -30.20 13.09
C MET A 1 19.31 -28.75 12.78
N ALA A 2 20.21 -28.49 11.84
CA ALA A 2 20.59 -27.15 11.46
C ALA A 2 19.49 -26.59 10.56
N THR A 3 18.83 -25.54 11.03
CA THR A 3 17.91 -24.72 10.23
C THR A 3 18.78 -23.97 9.21
N THR A 4 18.85 -24.50 8.00
CA THR A 4 19.41 -23.78 6.86
C THR A 4 18.53 -22.56 6.67
N THR A 5 19.00 -21.38 7.05
CA THR A 5 18.39 -20.10 6.67
C THR A 5 18.59 -19.99 5.18
N GLU A 6 17.59 -20.40 4.39
CA GLU A 6 17.56 -20.12 2.96
C GLU A 6 17.62 -18.61 2.79
N VAL A 7 18.71 -18.15 2.22
CA VAL A 7 18.91 -16.74 1.91
C VAL A 7 17.96 -16.44 0.74
N CYS A 8 16.82 -15.85 1.06
CA CYS A 8 15.87 -15.38 0.07
C CYS A 8 16.55 -14.26 -0.75
N GLU A 9 16.79 -14.50 -2.04
CA GLU A 9 17.32 -13.49 -2.93
C GLU A 9 16.20 -12.53 -3.35
N LEU A 10 16.28 -11.29 -2.84
CA LEU A 10 15.35 -10.23 -3.21
C LEU A 10 15.81 -9.58 -4.51
N ILE A 11 14.99 -9.67 -5.54
CA ILE A 11 15.32 -9.19 -6.88
C ILE A 11 14.48 -7.93 -7.20
N ASP A 12 15.19 -6.85 -7.52
CA ASP A 12 14.58 -5.61 -8.00
C ASP A 12 14.11 -5.78 -9.45
N VAL A 13 12.83 -5.52 -9.70
CA VAL A 13 12.23 -5.56 -11.02
C VAL A 13 11.95 -4.15 -11.51
N SER A 14 12.48 -3.80 -12.68
CA SER A 14 12.18 -2.50 -13.29
C SER A 14 10.74 -2.44 -13.80
N PRO A 15 10.14 -1.24 -13.89
CA PRO A 15 8.79 -1.07 -14.45
C PRO A 15 8.62 -1.66 -15.85
N GLU A 16 9.66 -1.56 -16.70
CA GLU A 16 9.64 -2.10 -18.06
C GLU A 16 9.63 -3.62 -18.08
N MET A 17 10.41 -4.25 -17.19
CA MET A 17 10.46 -5.70 -17.07
C MET A 17 9.15 -6.25 -16.52
N LEU A 18 8.60 -5.60 -15.50
CA LEU A 18 7.32 -5.98 -14.91
C LEU A 18 6.18 -5.91 -15.93
N GLU A 19 6.12 -4.84 -16.74
CA GLU A 19 5.09 -4.70 -17.77
C GLU A 19 5.12 -5.86 -18.78
N ARG A 20 6.32 -6.30 -19.20
CA ARG A 20 6.48 -7.46 -20.09
C ARG A 20 5.98 -8.73 -19.42
N TRP A 21 6.39 -9.01 -18.20
CA TRP A 21 5.97 -10.20 -17.47
C TRP A 21 4.46 -10.26 -17.22
N ILE A 22 3.83 -9.09 -16.98
CA ILE A 22 2.37 -9.02 -16.87
C ILE A 22 1.70 -9.30 -18.21
N ALA A 23 2.22 -8.72 -19.31
CA ALA A 23 1.69 -8.92 -20.65
C ALA A 23 1.83 -10.38 -21.12
N ASP A 24 2.93 -11.04 -20.73
CA ASP A 24 3.20 -12.45 -21.06
C ASP A 24 2.49 -13.43 -20.11
N GLY A 25 1.80 -12.94 -19.07
CA GLY A 25 1.13 -13.77 -18.06
C GLY A 25 2.09 -14.53 -17.11
N GLU A 26 3.36 -14.13 -17.05
CA GLU A 26 4.40 -14.78 -16.27
C GLU A 26 4.47 -14.28 -14.83
N ALA A 27 3.88 -13.14 -14.51
CA ALA A 27 3.94 -12.53 -13.19
C ALA A 27 2.57 -12.12 -12.66
N VAL A 28 2.41 -12.27 -11.35
CA VAL A 28 1.30 -11.73 -10.57
C VAL A 28 1.82 -10.57 -9.74
N LEU A 29 1.19 -9.41 -9.89
CA LEU A 29 1.53 -8.21 -9.15
C LEU A 29 0.73 -8.13 -7.85
N VAL A 30 1.40 -7.92 -6.72
CA VAL A 30 0.80 -7.89 -5.38
C VAL A 30 1.04 -6.55 -4.71
N ASP A 31 -0.04 -5.85 -4.37
CA ASP A 31 -0.01 -4.61 -3.60
C ASP A 31 -0.05 -4.91 -2.10
N VAL A 32 1.01 -4.56 -1.39
CA VAL A 32 1.10 -4.76 0.07
C VAL A 32 0.79 -3.49 0.87
N ARG A 33 0.22 -2.48 0.24
CA ARG A 33 -0.17 -1.23 0.91
C ARG A 33 -1.46 -1.42 1.73
N GLU A 34 -1.81 -0.38 2.48
CA GLU A 34 -3.06 -0.36 3.22
C GLU A 34 -4.28 -0.23 2.29
N ASP A 35 -5.44 -0.72 2.76
CA ASP A 35 -6.70 -0.74 2.00
C ASP A 35 -7.04 0.62 1.37
N PHE A 36 -6.81 1.72 2.10
CA PHE A 36 -7.12 3.06 1.61
C PHE A 36 -6.13 3.57 0.55
N GLU A 37 -4.86 3.14 0.59
CA GLU A 37 -3.86 3.49 -0.42
C GLU A 37 -4.18 2.80 -1.75
N HIS A 38 -4.49 1.50 -1.69
CA HIS A 38 -4.90 0.71 -2.86
C HIS A 38 -6.20 1.25 -3.47
N ALA A 39 -7.19 1.57 -2.64
CA ALA A 39 -8.47 2.12 -3.09
C ALA A 39 -8.35 3.52 -3.71
N THR A 40 -7.32 4.29 -3.39
CA THR A 40 -7.08 5.62 -3.97
C THR A 40 -6.46 5.52 -5.36
N GLU A 41 -5.41 4.75 -5.49
CA GLU A 41 -4.73 4.46 -6.76
C GLU A 41 -4.06 3.10 -6.70
N CYS A 42 -4.10 2.34 -7.79
CA CYS A 42 -3.42 1.05 -7.90
C CYS A 42 -2.86 0.84 -9.32
N ILE A 43 -1.92 -0.08 -9.45
CA ILE A 43 -1.49 -0.57 -10.76
C ILE A 43 -2.57 -1.56 -11.23
N GLU A 44 -2.94 -1.49 -12.50
CA GLU A 44 -3.93 -2.38 -13.09
C GLU A 44 -3.53 -3.85 -12.91
N GLN A 45 -4.54 -4.72 -12.68
CA GLN A 45 -4.37 -6.17 -12.45
C GLN A 45 -3.62 -6.55 -11.16
N ALA A 46 -3.23 -5.58 -10.30
CA ALA A 46 -2.61 -5.89 -9.02
C ALA A 46 -3.60 -6.51 -8.05
N ARG A 47 -3.21 -7.61 -7.39
CA ARG A 47 -3.94 -8.20 -6.28
C ARG A 47 -3.60 -7.45 -5.00
N HIS A 48 -4.58 -7.19 -4.16
CA HIS A 48 -4.37 -6.48 -2.91
C HIS A 48 -4.27 -7.44 -1.72
N HIS A 49 -3.10 -7.47 -1.09
CA HIS A 49 -2.85 -8.20 0.16
C HIS A 49 -2.09 -7.31 1.12
N CYS A 50 -2.81 -6.61 2.01
CA CYS A 50 -2.19 -5.73 2.99
C CYS A 50 -1.10 -6.46 3.80
N LEU A 51 0.08 -5.85 3.94
CA LEU A 51 1.26 -6.44 4.60
C LEU A 51 0.96 -6.98 6.00
N SER A 52 0.09 -6.31 6.75
CA SER A 52 -0.32 -6.72 8.10
C SER A 52 -1.18 -7.98 8.14
N LYS A 53 -1.81 -8.33 7.02
CA LYS A 53 -2.71 -9.49 6.86
C LYS A 53 -2.20 -10.49 5.83
N LEU A 54 -0.95 -10.31 5.36
CA LEU A 54 -0.37 -11.16 4.32
C LEU A 54 -0.23 -12.59 4.82
N ASP A 55 -0.93 -13.50 4.16
CA ASP A 55 -0.81 -14.94 4.33
C ASP A 55 -0.04 -15.53 3.15
N PRO A 56 1.20 -16.01 3.37
CA PRO A 56 2.02 -16.56 2.30
C PRO A 56 1.45 -17.83 1.67
N GLU A 57 0.77 -18.69 2.43
CA GLU A 57 0.19 -19.94 1.92
C GLU A 57 -1.00 -19.66 1.01
N GLN A 58 -1.89 -18.75 1.46
CA GLN A 58 -3.01 -18.32 0.64
C GLN A 58 -2.51 -17.72 -0.67
N LEU A 59 -1.53 -16.82 -0.60
CA LEU A 59 -1.00 -16.15 -1.79
C LEU A 59 -0.33 -17.12 -2.77
N ARG A 60 0.39 -18.15 -2.28
CA ARG A 60 0.96 -19.20 -3.14
C ARG A 60 -0.13 -19.98 -3.87
N ASN A 61 -1.19 -20.34 -3.18
CA ASN A 61 -2.32 -21.06 -3.78
C ASN A 61 -3.02 -20.21 -4.86
N GLU A 62 -3.11 -18.89 -4.65
CA GLU A 62 -3.71 -17.97 -5.61
C GLU A 62 -2.82 -17.69 -6.83
N CYS A 63 -1.50 -17.65 -6.66
CA CYS A 63 -0.57 -17.28 -7.72
C CYS A 63 -0.05 -18.47 -8.53
N GLY A 64 -0.18 -19.70 -8.02
CA GLY A 64 0.32 -20.90 -8.70
C GLY A 64 1.82 -20.85 -8.96
N GLU A 65 2.22 -21.14 -10.20
CA GLU A 65 3.63 -21.15 -10.62
C GLU A 65 4.14 -19.81 -11.15
N CYS A 66 3.28 -18.76 -11.14
CA CYS A 66 3.67 -17.44 -11.62
C CYS A 66 4.67 -16.75 -10.68
N ARG A 67 5.52 -15.89 -11.24
CA ARG A 67 6.39 -15.01 -10.46
C ARG A 67 5.56 -14.02 -9.66
N VAL A 68 5.76 -13.96 -8.35
CA VAL A 68 5.06 -13.00 -7.49
C VAL A 68 5.92 -11.75 -7.33
N VAL A 69 5.44 -10.63 -7.82
CA VAL A 69 6.12 -9.33 -7.72
C VAL A 69 5.38 -8.44 -6.73
N PHE A 70 6.03 -8.10 -5.64
CA PHE A 70 5.45 -7.23 -4.62
C PHE A 70 5.71 -5.76 -4.93
N TYR A 71 4.73 -4.90 -4.65
CA TYR A 71 4.97 -3.46 -4.65
C TYR A 71 4.30 -2.77 -3.47
N CYS A 72 4.88 -1.64 -3.09
CA CYS A 72 4.30 -0.70 -2.15
C CYS A 72 4.46 0.73 -2.69
N ARG A 73 4.51 1.72 -1.83
CA ARG A 73 4.69 3.12 -2.29
C ARG A 73 6.10 3.36 -2.86
N THR A 74 7.16 2.98 -2.11
CA THR A 74 8.56 3.31 -2.42
C THR A 74 9.51 2.12 -2.47
N GLY A 75 9.05 0.89 -2.14
CA GLY A 75 9.86 -0.34 -2.14
C GLY A 75 10.13 -0.95 -0.76
N GLN A 76 10.03 -0.20 0.35
CA GLN A 76 10.38 -0.72 1.68
C GLN A 76 9.44 -1.82 2.18
N ARG A 77 8.12 -1.56 2.18
CA ARG A 77 7.12 -2.55 2.62
C ARG A 77 7.03 -3.75 1.69
N SER A 78 7.31 -3.57 0.40
CA SER A 78 7.34 -4.68 -0.56
C SER A 78 8.51 -5.63 -0.32
N ALA A 79 9.68 -5.11 0.07
CA ALA A 79 10.80 -5.95 0.48
C ALA A 79 10.47 -6.79 1.73
N GLU A 80 9.76 -6.21 2.71
CA GLU A 80 9.28 -6.95 3.88
C GLU A 80 8.23 -8.01 3.51
N GLY A 81 7.29 -7.66 2.61
CA GLY A 81 6.28 -8.60 2.11
C GLY A 81 6.92 -9.77 1.36
N ALA A 82 7.89 -9.47 0.53
CA ALA A 82 8.70 -10.46 -0.19
C ALA A 82 9.43 -11.40 0.78
N ALA A 83 10.07 -10.86 1.81
CA ALA A 83 10.75 -11.65 2.83
C ALA A 83 9.78 -12.55 3.63
N LYS A 84 8.57 -12.08 3.93
CA LYS A 84 7.52 -12.88 4.57
C LYS A 84 7.00 -14.00 3.67
N PHE A 85 6.88 -13.74 2.39
CA PHE A 85 6.43 -14.73 1.41
C PHE A 85 7.44 -15.88 1.31
N GLY A 86 8.73 -15.60 1.33
CA GLY A 86 9.81 -16.57 1.26
C GLY A 86 9.87 -17.31 -0.09
N GLY A 87 10.92 -18.06 -0.29
CA GLY A 87 11.23 -18.80 -1.52
C GLY A 87 12.65 -18.52 -1.98
N GLU A 88 13.13 -19.24 -3.00
CA GLU A 88 14.48 -19.05 -3.52
C GLU A 88 14.68 -17.67 -4.15
N GLN A 89 13.66 -17.19 -4.87
CA GLN A 89 13.65 -15.88 -5.53
C GLN A 89 12.35 -15.15 -5.23
N VAL A 90 12.45 -13.92 -4.78
CA VAL A 90 11.31 -13.06 -4.51
C VAL A 90 11.52 -11.72 -5.19
N PHE A 91 10.51 -11.25 -5.86
CA PHE A 91 10.60 -10.06 -6.69
C PHE A 91 9.87 -8.89 -6.08
N HIS A 92 10.43 -7.70 -6.20
CA HIS A 92 9.70 -6.48 -5.88
C HIS A 92 9.95 -5.37 -6.89
N LEU A 93 8.93 -4.52 -7.09
CA LEU A 93 9.00 -3.42 -8.03
C LEU A 93 9.90 -2.32 -7.51
N GLN A 94 10.94 -2.00 -8.26
CA GLN A 94 11.88 -0.93 -7.96
C GLN A 94 11.16 0.41 -7.84
N GLY A 95 11.34 1.12 -6.71
CA GLY A 95 10.68 2.38 -6.44
C GLY A 95 9.17 2.29 -6.19
N GLY A 96 8.58 1.08 -6.17
CA GLY A 96 7.16 0.86 -5.94
C GLY A 96 6.26 1.58 -6.94
N ILE A 97 5.05 1.99 -6.52
CA ILE A 97 4.11 2.70 -7.40
C ILE A 97 4.62 4.08 -7.81
N GLU A 98 5.47 4.73 -7.00
CA GLU A 98 6.09 6.00 -7.37
C GLU A 98 7.11 5.81 -8.50
N GLY A 99 7.90 4.73 -8.46
CA GLY A 99 8.79 4.34 -9.55
C GLY A 99 8.03 4.03 -10.84
N TRP A 100 6.91 3.30 -10.73
CA TRP A 100 6.01 3.00 -11.85
C TRP A 100 5.48 4.28 -12.52
N LYS A 101 5.00 5.23 -11.71
CA LYS A 101 4.52 6.53 -12.21
C LYS A 101 5.64 7.38 -12.83
N SER A 102 6.83 7.36 -12.24
CA SER A 102 8.00 8.10 -12.76
C SER A 102 8.46 7.57 -14.12
N ALA A 103 8.24 6.27 -14.37
CA ALA A 103 8.45 5.64 -15.69
C ALA A 103 7.32 5.94 -16.69
N GLY A 104 6.37 6.82 -16.34
CA GLY A 104 5.25 7.21 -17.21
C GLY A 104 4.17 6.15 -17.40
N ARG A 105 4.14 5.13 -16.52
CA ARG A 105 3.19 4.03 -16.64
C ARG A 105 1.82 4.38 -16.02
N PRO A 106 0.72 3.87 -16.59
CA PRO A 106 -0.61 4.19 -16.12
C PRO A 106 -0.88 3.58 -14.74
N VAL A 107 -1.65 4.31 -13.93
CA VAL A 107 -2.24 3.83 -12.69
C VAL A 107 -3.74 4.05 -12.73
N GLN A 108 -4.48 3.09 -12.22
CA GLN A 108 -5.92 3.25 -12.03
C GLN A 108 -6.15 4.09 -10.78
N ARG A 109 -6.96 5.13 -10.92
CA ARG A 109 -7.41 5.98 -9.80
C ARG A 109 -8.90 5.82 -9.62
N SER A 110 -9.33 5.57 -8.40
CA SER A 110 -10.75 5.54 -8.10
C SER A 110 -11.37 6.92 -8.29
N THR A 111 -12.44 6.99 -9.06
CA THR A 111 -13.26 8.21 -9.18
C THR A 111 -13.96 8.57 -7.87
N SER A 112 -14.10 7.62 -6.94
CA SER A 112 -14.64 7.82 -5.59
C SER A 112 -13.57 8.11 -4.53
N ALA A 113 -12.29 8.18 -4.91
CA ALA A 113 -11.23 8.53 -3.98
C ALA A 113 -11.45 9.95 -3.44
N PRO A 114 -11.27 10.18 -2.13
CA PRO A 114 -11.40 11.51 -1.56
C PRO A 114 -10.40 12.44 -2.24
N LYS A 115 -10.86 13.61 -2.68
CA LYS A 115 -10.04 14.64 -3.36
C LYS A 115 -8.84 15.12 -2.52
N ILE A 116 -8.89 14.89 -1.22
CA ILE A 116 -7.88 15.29 -0.25
C ILE A 116 -7.31 14.02 0.38
N ASP A 117 -6.01 13.82 0.26
CA ASP A 117 -5.28 12.73 0.91
C ASP A 117 -5.52 12.74 2.44
N ILE A 118 -5.69 11.55 3.03
CA ILE A 118 -5.98 11.39 4.47
C ILE A 118 -4.93 12.11 5.32
N MET A 119 -3.66 12.07 4.93
CA MET A 119 -2.61 12.77 5.67
C MET A 119 -2.80 14.29 5.66
N ARG A 120 -3.25 14.88 4.56
CA ARG A 120 -3.60 16.31 4.48
C ARG A 120 -4.83 16.63 5.31
N GLN A 121 -5.83 15.73 5.37
CA GLN A 121 -6.99 15.88 6.26
C GLN A 121 -6.55 15.90 7.72
N VAL A 122 -5.66 14.98 8.13
CA VAL A 122 -5.09 14.94 9.49
C VAL A 122 -4.40 16.26 9.83
N GLN A 123 -3.57 16.79 8.93
CA GLN A 123 -2.86 18.06 9.14
C GLN A 123 -3.83 19.24 9.30
N ILE A 124 -4.87 19.31 8.47
CA ILE A 124 -5.90 20.37 8.55
C ILE A 124 -6.65 20.30 9.88
N VAL A 125 -7.12 19.10 10.26
CA VAL A 125 -7.87 18.91 11.51
C VAL A 125 -7.01 19.20 12.73
N ALA A 126 -5.78 18.66 12.77
CA ALA A 126 -4.86 18.89 13.89
C ALA A 126 -4.48 20.37 14.00
N GLY A 127 -4.17 21.04 12.87
CA GLY A 127 -3.89 22.48 12.84
C GLY A 127 -5.08 23.33 13.31
N ALA A 128 -6.29 23.00 12.87
CA ALA A 128 -7.50 23.69 13.30
C ALA A 128 -7.74 23.54 14.82
N LEU A 129 -7.56 22.34 15.38
CA LEU A 129 -7.70 22.11 16.82
C LEU A 129 -6.67 22.88 17.65
N ILE A 130 -5.41 22.93 17.18
CA ILE A 130 -4.35 23.71 17.83
C ILE A 130 -4.70 25.20 17.83
N LEU A 131 -5.07 25.76 16.66
CA LEU A 131 -5.48 27.16 16.56
C LEU A 131 -6.68 27.47 17.44
N THR A 132 -7.70 26.62 17.44
CA THR A 132 -8.87 26.80 18.28
C THR A 132 -8.49 26.78 19.76
N GLY A 133 -7.67 25.85 20.20
CA GLY A 133 -7.21 25.75 21.58
C GLY A 133 -6.41 26.97 22.02
N VAL A 134 -5.55 27.52 21.14
CA VAL A 134 -4.77 28.76 21.41
C VAL A 134 -5.68 29.98 21.49
N VAL A 135 -6.59 30.17 20.54
CA VAL A 135 -7.50 31.33 20.51
C VAL A 135 -8.44 31.30 21.72
N LEU A 136 -9.09 30.16 22.00
CA LEU A 136 -9.99 30.04 23.15
C LEU A 136 -9.23 30.13 24.48
N GLY A 137 -8.00 29.61 24.55
CA GLY A 137 -7.14 29.70 25.72
C GLY A 137 -6.76 31.13 26.05
N SER A 138 -6.57 31.98 25.03
CA SER A 138 -6.21 33.40 25.23
C SER A 138 -7.43 34.30 25.49
N LEU A 139 -8.61 33.98 24.92
CA LEU A 139 -9.78 34.87 25.01
C LEU A 139 -10.79 34.46 26.09
N VAL A 140 -10.88 33.17 26.42
CA VAL A 140 -11.93 32.63 27.31
C VAL A 140 -11.36 32.08 28.59
N ASN A 141 -10.50 31.07 28.53
CA ASN A 141 -9.97 30.41 29.72
C ASN A 141 -8.61 29.71 29.42
N PRO A 142 -7.57 29.98 30.24
CA PRO A 142 -6.25 29.36 30.07
C PRO A 142 -6.24 27.83 30.06
N TRP A 143 -7.20 27.15 30.69
CA TRP A 143 -7.31 25.69 30.66
C TRP A 143 -7.48 25.11 29.23
N LEU A 144 -7.99 25.92 28.29
CA LEU A 144 -8.20 25.50 26.90
C LEU A 144 -6.90 25.33 26.09
N TYR A 145 -5.76 25.86 26.60
CA TYR A 145 -4.44 25.51 26.04
C TYR A 145 -4.14 24.01 26.15
N GLY A 146 -4.78 23.31 27.10
CA GLY A 146 -4.66 21.86 27.22
C GLY A 146 -5.06 21.09 25.96
N ILE A 147 -5.98 21.63 25.16
CA ILE A 147 -6.39 21.04 23.87
C ILE A 147 -5.19 21.07 22.89
N SER A 148 -4.54 22.22 22.77
CA SER A 148 -3.35 22.36 21.89
C SER A 148 -2.20 21.47 22.35
N ALA A 149 -1.96 21.39 23.67
CA ALA A 149 -0.93 20.53 24.24
C ALA A 149 -1.21 19.05 23.98
N PHE A 150 -2.47 18.60 24.15
CA PHE A 150 -2.89 17.22 23.89
C PHE A 150 -2.69 16.83 22.40
N VAL A 151 -3.13 17.69 21.49
CA VAL A 151 -2.95 17.45 20.04
C VAL A 151 -1.47 17.43 19.67
N GLY A 152 -0.67 18.34 20.21
CA GLY A 152 0.77 18.38 19.99
C GLY A 152 1.48 17.11 20.47
N CYS A 153 1.17 16.62 21.66
CA CYS A 153 1.70 15.36 22.18
C CYS A 153 1.29 14.17 21.30
N GLY A 154 0.03 14.15 20.84
CA GLY A 154 -0.46 13.12 19.92
C GLY A 154 0.27 13.09 18.59
N LEU A 155 0.60 14.25 18.02
CA LEU A 155 1.38 14.37 16.80
C LEU A 155 2.83 13.91 17.00
N MET A 156 3.46 14.25 18.12
CA MET A 156 4.80 13.76 18.45
C MET A 156 4.81 12.23 18.61
N PHE A 157 3.85 11.68 19.31
CA PHE A 157 3.71 10.23 19.46
C PHE A 157 3.52 9.55 18.10
N ALA A 158 2.65 10.09 17.24
CA ALA A 158 2.43 9.56 15.89
C ALA A 158 3.71 9.60 15.02
N GLY A 159 4.52 10.67 15.14
CA GLY A 159 5.79 10.79 14.43
C GLY A 159 6.85 9.79 14.89
N LEU A 160 6.91 9.50 16.19
CA LEU A 160 7.89 8.57 16.76
C LEU A 160 7.50 7.10 16.57
N SER A 161 6.21 6.78 16.73
CA SER A 161 5.69 5.40 16.64
C SER A 161 5.34 4.95 15.24
N GLY A 162 5.22 5.89 14.28
CA GLY A 162 4.69 5.62 12.94
C GLY A 162 3.19 5.27 12.92
N TRP A 163 2.53 5.28 14.09
CA TRP A 163 1.11 4.95 14.20
C TRP A 163 0.28 6.20 14.51
N CYS A 164 -0.60 6.56 13.56
CA CYS A 164 -1.46 7.73 13.69
C CYS A 164 -2.92 7.32 13.92
N GLY A 165 -3.40 7.43 15.17
CA GLY A 165 -4.80 7.14 15.52
C GLY A 165 -5.81 8.04 14.78
N MET A 166 -5.45 9.30 14.52
CA MET A 166 -6.29 10.24 13.77
C MET A 166 -6.47 9.78 12.31
N ALA A 167 -5.40 9.30 11.65
CA ALA A 167 -5.49 8.78 10.29
C ALA A 167 -6.40 7.54 10.24
N LYS A 168 -6.30 6.65 11.22
CA LYS A 168 -7.18 5.48 11.34
C LYS A 168 -8.64 5.89 11.59
N LEU A 169 -8.88 6.87 12.43
CA LEU A 169 -10.23 7.41 12.66
C LEU A 169 -10.82 8.03 11.39
N LEU A 170 -10.04 8.86 10.67
CA LEU A 170 -10.51 9.48 9.43
C LEU A 170 -10.74 8.45 8.33
N SER A 171 -9.96 7.37 8.26
CA SER A 171 -10.16 6.31 7.26
C SER A 171 -11.49 5.56 7.43
N THR A 172 -12.05 5.52 8.64
CA THR A 172 -13.37 4.89 8.89
C THR A 172 -14.55 5.77 8.51
N MET A 173 -14.32 7.07 8.24
CA MET A 173 -15.38 8.00 7.88
C MET A 173 -16.00 7.67 6.51
N PRO A 174 -17.32 7.86 6.31
CA PRO A 174 -18.02 7.43 5.10
C PRO A 174 -17.48 8.07 3.82
N TRP A 175 -16.96 9.29 3.88
CA TRP A 175 -16.38 9.99 2.72
C TRP A 175 -14.95 9.54 2.37
N ASN A 176 -14.30 8.80 3.25
CA ASN A 176 -12.99 8.20 3.02
C ASN A 176 -13.07 6.69 2.70
N LYS A 177 -14.27 6.10 2.75
CA LYS A 177 -14.49 4.73 2.28
C LYS A 177 -14.57 4.76 0.75
N ALA A 178 -13.44 4.59 0.09
CA ALA A 178 -13.45 4.34 -1.34
C ALA A 178 -14.19 3.03 -1.61
N ALA A 179 -15.12 3.04 -2.56
CA ALA A 179 -15.69 1.79 -3.06
C ALA A 179 -14.56 0.97 -3.67
N VAL A 180 -14.30 -0.20 -3.12
CA VAL A 180 -13.30 -1.16 -3.61
C VAL A 180 -13.81 -1.68 -4.96
N SER A 181 -13.45 -1.02 -6.04
CA SER A 181 -13.74 -1.46 -7.40
C SER A 181 -12.53 -1.32 -8.33
N CYS A 182 -11.33 -1.32 -7.77
CA CYS A 182 -10.12 -1.49 -8.56
C CYS A 182 -9.67 -2.93 -8.39
N CYS A 183 -9.61 -3.65 -9.50
CA CYS A 183 -8.98 -4.96 -9.65
C CYS A 183 -9.79 -6.16 -9.13
N SER A 184 -10.75 -6.61 -9.89
CA SER A 184 -11.20 -8.01 -9.83
C SER A 184 -10.45 -8.83 -10.88
N SER A 185 -9.74 -9.87 -10.38
CA SER A 185 -9.34 -11.08 -11.10
C SER A 185 -8.46 -10.91 -12.36
N GLY A 186 -7.15 -10.75 -12.17
CA GLY A 186 -6.21 -11.35 -13.09
C GLY A 186 -6.07 -12.84 -12.76
N SER A 187 -6.82 -13.72 -13.41
CA SER A 187 -6.55 -15.16 -13.39
C SER A 187 -5.35 -15.43 -14.28
N CYS A 188 -4.33 -16.11 -13.77
CA CYS A 188 -3.33 -16.78 -14.59
C CYS A 188 -4.00 -18.01 -15.23
N ASP A 189 -4.90 -17.79 -16.18
CA ASP A 189 -5.34 -18.83 -17.11
C ASP A 189 -4.36 -18.84 -18.28
N ALA A 190 -3.21 -19.41 -18.07
CA ALA A 190 -2.39 -19.93 -19.15
C ALA A 190 -3.13 -21.15 -19.74
N SER A 191 -4.03 -20.90 -20.65
CA SER A 191 -4.57 -21.97 -21.48
C SER A 191 -3.45 -22.48 -22.40
N PRO A 192 -2.98 -23.71 -22.26
CA PRO A 192 -2.04 -24.33 -23.20
C PRO A 192 -2.79 -24.86 -24.41
N GLU A 193 -3.30 -23.97 -25.24
CA GLU A 193 -4.02 -24.39 -26.44
C GLU A 193 -3.59 -23.62 -27.68
N MET A 194 -2.28 -23.63 -27.96
CA MET A 194 -1.78 -23.28 -29.29
C MET A 194 -0.46 -23.98 -29.63
N ALA A 195 -0.31 -25.27 -29.32
CA ALA A 195 0.80 -26.09 -29.77
C ALA A 195 0.33 -27.43 -30.34
N ARG A 196 -0.72 -27.42 -31.18
CA ARG A 196 -1.08 -28.58 -32.00
C ARG A 196 -1.84 -28.13 -33.24
N GLN A 197 -1.14 -27.50 -34.15
CA GLN A 197 -1.49 -27.54 -35.62
C GLN A 197 -0.28 -27.03 -36.37
N SER A 198 0.63 -27.93 -36.68
CA SER A 198 1.43 -27.95 -37.93
C SER A 198 2.10 -29.31 -38.04
#